data_fcd414fd485d0c98c0ca6eeb62028a7f
#
_entry.id   fcd414fd485d0c98c0ca6eeb62028a7f
#
_cell.length_a   1.000
_cell.length_b   1.000
_cell.length_c   1.000
_cell.angle_alpha   90.00
_cell.angle_beta   90.00
_cell.angle_gamma   90.00
#
_symmetry.space_group_name_H-M   'P 1'
#
loop_
_entity.id
_entity.type
_entity.pdbx_description
1 polymer ?
#
loop_
_entity_poly.entity_id
_entity_poly.type
_entity_poly.pdbx_seq_one_letter_code
_entity_poly.pdbx_strand_id
1 'polypeptide(L)'
;MSDAGTFGEYGGRYVPEPLQEPLADLADAFDEAIEDDEFREDLDFLLEHFGGRPTPVFHAGTLSERYGAEIYLKHEDLLHGGAHKLNNTLGQALLAKRMGKDRLIAETGAGQHGTATAMVGALLDMPTQVYMGTTDIGRQEMNVFRMRLMGAEVTEVTRGSAGLAEAVDAALEDFAADFEDTHYLVGSAVGPDPFPRMVREFQSVIGREAREQIQELYGELPDACVACVGGGSNAIGLFHAFADDDVAFYGAEPGGEGPDSNRHSAPLSGSGSAESEPQQFQGMRTEVIDEGTENHSVSAGLDYPAVGPEHAAMAELGRAEYHAITDDEALEAFRELAESEGIIPALEPSHAIALAKRLADEHDTLLVNLCGRGDKDMATAAELFDLT
;
A
#
# COMPACT_ATOMS: atom_id res chain seq x y z
N MET A 1 1.77 21.39 -6.97
CA MET A 1 1.12 20.82 -5.77
C MET A 1 0.00 21.75 -5.38
N SER A 2 -1.23 21.28 -5.26
CA SER A 2 -2.34 22.15 -4.86
C SER A 2 -2.36 22.30 -3.34
N ASP A 3 -2.62 23.52 -2.86
CA ASP A 3 -2.61 23.91 -1.45
C ASP A 3 -3.74 23.32 -0.58
N ALA A 4 -4.43 22.28 -1.05
CA ALA A 4 -5.63 21.75 -0.38
C ALA A 4 -5.72 20.21 -0.36
N GLY A 5 -4.60 19.48 -0.48
CA GLY A 5 -4.63 18.01 -0.52
C GLY A 5 -5.41 17.46 -1.72
N THR A 6 -5.47 18.22 -2.82
CA THR A 6 -6.08 17.80 -4.08
C THR A 6 -5.00 17.52 -5.14
N PHE A 7 -5.29 16.58 -6.02
CA PHE A 7 -4.46 16.18 -7.16
C PHE A 7 -5.33 16.36 -8.42
N GLY A 8 -5.36 17.59 -8.98
CA GLY A 8 -6.33 17.93 -10.01
C GLY A 8 -7.77 17.87 -9.47
N GLU A 9 -8.61 17.03 -10.05
CA GLU A 9 -10.00 16.82 -9.61
C GLU A 9 -10.13 15.81 -8.45
N TYR A 10 -9.05 15.12 -8.09
CA TYR A 10 -9.02 14.04 -7.11
C TYR A 10 -8.54 14.51 -5.74
N GLY A 11 -8.75 13.68 -4.70
CA GLY A 11 -8.38 13.99 -3.32
C GLY A 11 -9.39 14.86 -2.60
N GLY A 12 -8.92 15.78 -1.77
CA GLY A 12 -9.74 16.68 -0.99
C GLY A 12 -10.19 16.07 0.35
N ARG A 13 -11.14 16.77 1.03
CA ARG A 13 -11.60 16.40 2.38
C ARG A 13 -13.12 16.39 2.42
N TYR A 14 -13.73 15.27 2.02
CA TYR A 14 -15.18 15.07 1.95
C TYR A 14 -15.67 14.29 3.16
N VAL A 15 -15.61 14.92 4.33
CA VAL A 15 -15.99 14.33 5.61
C VAL A 15 -17.08 15.15 6.31
N PRO A 16 -17.85 14.55 7.26
CA PRO A 16 -18.77 15.28 8.11
C PRO A 16 -18.09 16.44 8.86
N GLU A 17 -18.89 17.50 9.15
CA GLU A 17 -18.40 18.73 9.79
C GLU A 17 -17.55 18.48 11.07
N PRO A 18 -17.88 17.52 11.97
CA PRO A 18 -17.06 17.27 13.16
C PRO A 18 -15.64 16.80 12.88
N LEU A 19 -15.36 16.23 11.70
CA LEU A 19 -14.03 15.75 11.32
C LEU A 19 -13.20 16.79 10.55
N GLN A 20 -13.80 17.94 10.17
CA GLN A 20 -13.09 18.96 9.38
C GLN A 20 -11.94 19.59 10.15
N GLU A 21 -12.18 20.03 11.39
CA GLU A 21 -11.16 20.64 12.26
C GLU A 21 -10.09 19.63 12.69
N PRO A 22 -10.42 18.42 13.18
CA PRO A 22 -9.41 17.39 13.52
C PRO A 22 -8.47 17.02 12.36
N LEU A 23 -8.99 16.93 11.14
CA LEU A 23 -8.16 16.65 9.98
C LEU A 23 -7.36 17.88 9.52
N ALA A 24 -7.81 19.10 9.78
CA ALA A 24 -7.02 20.29 9.56
C ALA A 24 -5.85 20.35 10.55
N ASP A 25 -6.10 20.11 11.83
CA ASP A 25 -5.07 20.06 12.87
C ASP A 25 -4.02 18.96 12.58
N LEU A 26 -4.46 17.80 12.08
CA LEU A 26 -3.57 16.73 11.64
C LEU A 26 -2.71 17.17 10.45
N ALA A 27 -3.30 17.89 9.48
CA ALA A 27 -2.60 18.42 8.33
C ALA A 27 -1.51 19.40 8.74
N ASP A 28 -1.84 20.36 9.62
CA ASP A 28 -0.91 21.36 10.12
C ASP A 28 0.23 20.69 10.94
N ALA A 29 -0.12 19.74 11.81
CA ALA A 29 0.87 19.00 12.61
C ALA A 29 1.80 18.16 11.73
N PHE A 30 1.30 17.57 10.66
CA PHE A 30 2.09 16.84 9.68
C PHE A 30 3.04 17.76 8.93
N ASP A 31 2.55 18.90 8.42
CA ASP A 31 3.35 19.86 7.67
C ASP A 31 4.47 20.45 8.55
N GLU A 32 4.20 20.72 9.83
CA GLU A 32 5.22 21.14 10.80
C GLU A 32 6.24 20.03 11.08
N ALA A 33 5.78 18.78 11.25
CA ALA A 33 6.65 17.66 11.61
C ALA A 33 7.65 17.32 10.50
N ILE A 34 7.23 17.30 9.24
CA ILE A 34 8.12 16.96 8.11
C ILE A 34 9.20 18.02 7.86
N GLU A 35 9.04 19.25 8.37
CA GLU A 35 10.04 20.32 8.30
C GLU A 35 10.95 20.37 9.55
N ASP A 36 10.60 19.63 10.62
CA ASP A 36 11.32 19.58 11.88
C ASP A 36 12.44 18.54 11.83
N ASP A 37 13.67 18.98 12.04
CA ASP A 37 14.87 18.13 12.02
C ASP A 37 14.81 17.03 13.10
N GLU A 38 14.30 17.32 14.32
CA GLU A 38 14.21 16.36 15.41
C GLU A 38 13.22 15.22 15.07
N PHE A 39 12.08 15.55 14.47
CA PHE A 39 11.13 14.54 14.02
C PHE A 39 11.71 13.63 12.93
N ARG A 40 12.43 14.24 11.97
CA ARG A 40 13.07 13.48 10.88
C ARG A 40 14.18 12.58 11.41
N GLU A 41 15.03 13.07 12.31
CA GLU A 41 16.08 12.28 12.95
C GLU A 41 15.51 11.10 13.75
N ASP A 42 14.43 11.30 14.50
CA ASP A 42 13.73 10.24 15.25
C ASP A 42 13.11 9.20 14.30
N LEU A 43 12.48 9.64 13.21
CA LEU A 43 11.90 8.74 12.21
C LEU A 43 12.98 7.94 11.50
N ASP A 44 14.05 8.58 11.04
CA ASP A 44 15.18 7.93 10.37
C ASP A 44 15.85 6.91 11.31
N PHE A 45 16.03 7.26 12.59
CA PHE A 45 16.54 6.33 13.60
C PHE A 45 15.67 5.07 13.73
N LEU A 46 14.35 5.24 13.77
CA LEU A 46 13.42 4.10 13.86
C LEU A 46 13.39 3.28 12.57
N LEU A 47 13.42 3.93 11.41
CA LEU A 47 13.48 3.26 10.12
C LEU A 47 14.77 2.44 9.98
N GLU A 48 15.91 2.95 10.42
CA GLU A 48 17.20 2.25 10.37
C GLU A 48 17.26 1.13 11.41
N HIS A 49 17.07 1.46 12.69
CA HIS A 49 17.40 0.53 13.78
C HIS A 49 16.27 -0.42 14.17
N PHE A 50 15.01 -0.05 13.93
CA PHE A 50 13.86 -0.94 14.14
C PHE A 50 13.36 -1.53 12.81
N GLY A 51 13.25 -0.71 11.78
CA GLY A 51 12.81 -1.12 10.46
C GLY A 51 13.82 -1.97 9.71
N GLY A 52 15.12 -1.73 9.92
CA GLY A 52 16.21 -2.43 9.23
C GLY A 52 16.53 -1.84 7.86
N ARG A 53 16.27 -0.54 7.68
CA ARG A 53 16.60 0.18 6.45
C ARG A 53 18.08 0.57 6.37
N PRO A 54 18.65 0.81 5.15
CA PRO A 54 17.97 0.70 3.86
C PRO A 54 17.68 -0.74 3.45
N THR A 55 16.52 -1.00 2.84
CA THR A 55 16.26 -2.28 2.21
C THR A 55 17.02 -2.35 0.87
N PRO A 56 17.56 -3.52 0.47
CA PRO A 56 18.40 -3.59 -0.73
C PRO A 56 17.59 -3.50 -2.03
N VAL A 57 18.27 -3.07 -3.10
CA VAL A 57 17.90 -3.40 -4.48
C VAL A 57 18.71 -4.61 -4.90
N PHE A 58 18.05 -5.62 -5.47
CA PHE A 58 18.65 -6.88 -5.91
C PHE A 58 18.42 -7.09 -7.41
N HIS A 59 19.47 -7.46 -8.13
CA HIS A 59 19.37 -7.85 -9.53
C HIS A 59 18.89 -9.31 -9.63
N ALA A 60 17.69 -9.52 -10.14
CA ALA A 60 17.07 -10.83 -10.33
C ALA A 60 17.59 -11.47 -11.64
N GLY A 61 18.81 -12.01 -11.61
CA GLY A 61 19.54 -12.40 -12.81
C GLY A 61 18.88 -13.53 -13.60
N THR A 62 18.35 -14.56 -12.93
CA THR A 62 17.66 -15.66 -13.62
C THR A 62 16.33 -15.18 -14.24
N LEU A 63 15.62 -14.30 -13.53
CA LEU A 63 14.38 -13.71 -14.02
C LEU A 63 14.66 -12.79 -15.22
N SER A 64 15.74 -12.00 -15.15
CA SER A 64 16.20 -11.14 -16.25
C SER A 64 16.50 -11.93 -17.51
N GLU A 65 17.25 -13.04 -17.40
CA GLU A 65 17.52 -13.94 -18.53
C GLU A 65 16.22 -14.52 -19.13
N ARG A 66 15.23 -14.83 -18.30
CA ARG A 66 13.94 -15.37 -18.77
C ARG A 66 13.07 -14.34 -19.47
N TYR A 67 13.06 -13.11 -18.98
CA TYR A 67 12.21 -12.05 -19.50
C TYR A 67 12.87 -11.28 -20.65
N GLY A 68 14.21 -11.26 -20.70
CA GLY A 68 14.95 -10.53 -21.73
C GLY A 68 15.19 -9.07 -21.43
N ALA A 69 14.98 -8.65 -20.19
CA ALA A 69 15.21 -7.30 -19.66
C ALA A 69 15.89 -7.38 -18.29
N GLU A 70 16.63 -6.35 -17.88
CA GLU A 70 17.25 -6.27 -16.56
C GLU A 70 16.21 -6.00 -15.50
N ILE A 71 15.92 -6.97 -14.62
CA ILE A 71 14.93 -6.89 -13.55
C ILE A 71 15.61 -6.64 -12.21
N TYR A 72 15.32 -5.50 -11.62
CA TYR A 72 15.78 -5.14 -10.29
C TYR A 72 14.61 -5.13 -9.30
N LEU A 73 14.80 -5.75 -8.13
CA LEU A 73 13.78 -5.87 -7.07
C LEU A 73 14.15 -4.96 -5.91
N LYS A 74 13.30 -3.99 -5.57
CA LYS A 74 13.39 -3.26 -4.30
C LYS A 74 12.76 -4.08 -3.20
N HIS A 75 13.55 -4.58 -2.26
CA HIS A 75 13.19 -5.57 -1.26
C HIS A 75 12.49 -4.98 -0.02
N GLU A 76 11.27 -4.48 -0.16
CA GLU A 76 10.44 -4.09 1.00
C GLU A 76 9.89 -5.29 1.79
N ASP A 77 9.97 -6.49 1.23
CA ASP A 77 9.71 -7.77 1.89
C ASP A 77 10.71 -8.10 3.01
N LEU A 78 11.91 -7.50 2.96
CA LEU A 78 12.95 -7.65 4.00
C LEU A 78 12.83 -6.64 5.14
N LEU A 79 11.95 -5.65 5.01
CA LEU A 79 11.66 -4.71 6.09
C LEU A 79 11.13 -5.46 7.32
N HIS A 80 11.42 -5.00 8.51
CA HIS A 80 10.86 -5.59 9.74
C HIS A 80 9.33 -5.69 9.65
N GLY A 81 8.79 -6.87 9.93
CA GLY A 81 7.36 -7.18 9.70
C GLY A 81 7.07 -7.80 8.34
N GLY A 82 8.01 -7.74 7.40
CA GLY A 82 7.91 -8.42 6.10
C GLY A 82 7.10 -7.69 5.03
N ALA A 83 6.86 -6.37 5.19
CA ALA A 83 6.16 -5.55 4.20
C ALA A 83 6.41 -4.05 4.40
N HIS A 84 6.24 -3.26 3.34
CA HIS A 84 6.40 -1.80 3.30
C HIS A 84 5.52 -1.03 4.31
N LYS A 85 4.49 -1.64 4.88
CA LYS A 85 3.52 -0.98 5.77
C LYS A 85 4.17 -0.31 6.98
N LEU A 86 5.29 -0.86 7.47
CA LEU A 86 6.00 -0.33 8.63
C LEU A 86 6.49 1.11 8.42
N ASN A 87 6.92 1.49 7.21
CA ASN A 87 7.38 2.85 6.93
C ASN A 87 6.34 3.89 7.32
N ASN A 88 5.12 3.70 6.80
CA ASN A 88 4.00 4.58 7.06
C ASN A 88 3.55 4.53 8.53
N THR A 89 3.47 3.33 9.13
CA THR A 89 2.99 3.20 10.51
C THR A 89 3.95 3.83 11.51
N LEU A 90 5.26 3.76 11.29
CA LEU A 90 6.25 4.47 12.11
C LEU A 90 6.06 5.99 12.04
N GLY A 91 5.95 6.54 10.85
CA GLY A 91 5.78 7.98 10.66
C GLY A 91 4.49 8.49 11.31
N GLN A 92 3.36 7.81 11.07
CA GLN A 92 2.07 8.21 11.64
C GLN A 92 2.03 8.04 13.17
N ALA A 93 2.58 6.95 13.71
CA ALA A 93 2.58 6.73 15.16
C ALA A 93 3.50 7.73 15.89
N LEU A 94 4.65 8.07 15.31
CA LEU A 94 5.54 9.11 15.83
C LEU A 94 4.86 10.48 15.80
N LEU A 95 4.17 10.82 14.71
CA LEU A 95 3.36 12.04 14.60
C LEU A 95 2.25 12.07 15.66
N ALA A 96 1.51 10.96 15.83
CA ALA A 96 0.46 10.84 16.85
C ALA A 96 1.00 11.10 18.26
N LYS A 97 2.15 10.52 18.58
CA LYS A 97 2.83 10.74 19.87
C LYS A 97 3.25 12.20 20.06
N ARG A 98 3.77 12.84 19.02
CA ARG A 98 4.12 14.27 19.02
C ARG A 98 2.89 15.17 19.24
N MET A 99 1.75 14.80 18.67
CA MET A 99 0.46 15.47 18.88
C MET A 99 -0.16 15.22 20.25
N GLY A 100 0.44 14.36 21.08
CA GLY A 100 -0.07 14.00 22.39
C GLY A 100 -1.28 13.08 22.37
N LYS A 101 -1.44 12.28 21.30
CA LYS A 101 -2.51 11.28 21.23
C LYS A 101 -2.25 10.12 22.17
N ASP A 102 -3.28 9.63 22.83
CA ASP A 102 -3.19 8.58 23.86
C ASP A 102 -3.30 7.17 23.26
N ARG A 103 -3.92 7.01 22.08
CA ARG A 103 -4.11 5.70 21.43
C ARG A 103 -4.06 5.76 19.91
N LEU A 104 -3.79 4.59 19.32
CA LEU A 104 -3.85 4.35 17.88
C LEU A 104 -5.07 3.47 17.55
N ILE A 105 -5.75 3.81 16.48
CA ILE A 105 -6.73 2.92 15.86
C ILE A 105 -6.39 2.69 14.41
N ALA A 106 -6.74 1.52 13.88
CA ALA A 106 -6.57 1.18 12.47
C ALA A 106 -7.64 0.20 12.01
N GLU A 107 -7.85 0.12 10.72
CA GLU A 107 -8.56 -0.96 10.05
C GLU A 107 -7.59 -1.93 9.38
N THR A 108 -8.04 -3.15 9.11
CA THR A 108 -7.26 -4.09 8.31
C THR A 108 -8.14 -5.17 7.68
N GLY A 109 -7.85 -5.55 6.42
CA GLY A 109 -8.41 -6.74 5.75
C GLY A 109 -7.42 -7.89 5.81
N ALA A 110 -6.33 -7.84 5.03
CA ALA A 110 -5.27 -8.87 5.01
C ALA A 110 -4.48 -9.02 6.34
N GLY A 111 -4.67 -8.11 7.30
CA GLY A 111 -3.98 -8.13 8.58
C GLY A 111 -2.57 -7.55 8.57
N GLN A 112 -1.98 -7.21 7.43
CA GLN A 112 -0.62 -6.67 7.36
C GLN A 112 -0.53 -5.26 7.93
N HIS A 113 -1.49 -4.40 7.61
CA HIS A 113 -1.54 -3.05 8.17
C HIS A 113 -1.80 -3.10 9.67
N GLY A 114 -2.79 -3.88 10.14
CA GLY A 114 -3.06 -4.06 11.56
C GLY A 114 -1.86 -4.62 12.33
N THR A 115 -1.11 -5.56 11.74
CA THR A 115 0.12 -6.09 12.33
C THR A 115 1.18 -4.99 12.46
N ALA A 116 1.40 -4.18 11.41
CA ALA A 116 2.35 -3.08 11.46
C ALA A 116 1.93 -2.00 12.48
N THR A 117 0.63 -1.70 12.58
CA THR A 117 0.08 -0.78 13.60
C THR A 117 0.29 -1.31 15.02
N ALA A 118 0.03 -2.61 15.25
CA ALA A 118 0.30 -3.24 16.54
C ALA A 118 1.79 -3.20 16.92
N MET A 119 2.70 -3.36 15.93
CA MET A 119 4.15 -3.26 16.15
C MET A 119 4.56 -1.88 16.65
N VAL A 120 4.09 -0.82 15.99
CA VAL A 120 4.46 0.55 16.37
C VAL A 120 3.78 0.99 17.67
N GLY A 121 2.55 0.52 17.92
CA GLY A 121 1.88 0.72 19.19
C GLY A 121 2.66 0.12 20.38
N ALA A 122 3.12 -1.12 20.22
CA ALA A 122 3.98 -1.77 21.21
C ALA A 122 5.34 -1.05 21.37
N LEU A 123 5.96 -0.62 20.27
CA LEU A 123 7.25 0.09 20.26
C LEU A 123 7.16 1.43 21.02
N LEU A 124 6.09 2.18 20.79
CA LEU A 124 5.92 3.54 21.34
C LEU A 124 5.11 3.60 22.64
N ASP A 125 4.73 2.44 23.19
CA ASP A 125 3.87 2.30 24.38
C ASP A 125 2.54 3.04 24.23
N MET A 126 1.87 2.83 23.07
CA MET A 126 0.57 3.40 22.74
C MET A 126 -0.49 2.30 22.63
N PRO A 127 -1.57 2.35 23.44
CA PRO A 127 -2.71 1.46 23.30
C PRO A 127 -3.20 1.43 21.85
N THR A 128 -3.41 0.24 21.32
CA THR A 128 -3.73 0.05 19.90
C THR A 128 -4.97 -0.81 19.72
N GLN A 129 -5.92 -0.33 18.93
CA GLN A 129 -7.14 -1.05 18.57
C GLN A 129 -7.22 -1.21 17.04
N VAL A 130 -7.47 -2.43 16.58
CA VAL A 130 -7.55 -2.75 15.15
C VAL A 130 -8.94 -3.30 14.83
N TYR A 131 -9.65 -2.64 13.91
CA TYR A 131 -10.95 -3.09 13.38
C TYR A 131 -10.73 -4.06 12.23
N MET A 132 -11.40 -5.20 12.28
CA MET A 132 -11.27 -6.23 11.23
C MET A 132 -12.60 -6.95 11.03
N GLY A 133 -12.99 -7.14 9.77
CA GLY A 133 -14.18 -7.88 9.42
C GLY A 133 -14.08 -9.36 9.81
N THR A 134 -15.18 -9.96 10.28
CA THR A 134 -15.16 -11.37 10.71
C THR A 134 -14.84 -12.32 9.57
N THR A 135 -15.16 -11.99 8.33
CA THR A 135 -14.76 -12.75 7.14
C THR A 135 -13.23 -12.79 7.00
N ASP A 136 -12.57 -11.66 7.21
CA ASP A 136 -11.12 -11.53 7.11
C ASP A 136 -10.40 -12.16 8.30
N ILE A 137 -10.96 -12.06 9.52
CA ILE A 137 -10.42 -12.70 10.73
C ILE A 137 -10.26 -14.21 10.51
N GLY A 138 -11.28 -14.85 9.91
CA GLY A 138 -11.24 -16.30 9.64
C GLY A 138 -10.18 -16.70 8.62
N ARG A 139 -9.86 -15.82 7.65
CA ARG A 139 -8.83 -16.06 6.62
C ARG A 139 -7.42 -15.76 7.13
N GLN A 140 -7.28 -14.87 8.11
CA GLN A 140 -6.01 -14.26 8.54
C GLN A 140 -5.71 -14.50 10.03
N GLU A 141 -6.05 -15.69 10.56
CA GLU A 141 -5.91 -16.04 11.98
C GLU A 141 -4.50 -15.77 12.54
N MET A 142 -3.45 -16.03 11.75
CA MET A 142 -2.06 -15.81 12.19
C MET A 142 -1.73 -14.32 12.34
N ASN A 143 -2.28 -13.44 11.51
CA ASN A 143 -2.09 -12.01 11.67
C ASN A 143 -2.87 -11.48 12.87
N VAL A 144 -4.09 -11.99 13.10
CA VAL A 144 -4.87 -11.69 14.32
C VAL A 144 -4.10 -12.11 15.58
N PHE A 145 -3.50 -13.31 15.56
CA PHE A 145 -2.67 -13.76 16.65
C PHE A 145 -1.44 -12.85 16.90
N ARG A 146 -0.76 -12.44 15.82
CA ARG A 146 0.39 -11.51 15.91
C ARG A 146 -0.01 -10.18 16.53
N MET A 147 -1.13 -9.58 16.09
CA MET A 147 -1.65 -8.32 16.65
C MET A 147 -1.93 -8.45 18.16
N ARG A 148 -2.65 -9.50 18.57
CA ARG A 148 -2.95 -9.77 19.97
C ARG A 148 -1.69 -10.07 20.81
N LEU A 149 -0.70 -10.76 20.23
CA LEU A 149 0.58 -11.04 20.89
C LEU A 149 1.38 -9.77 21.20
N MET A 150 1.26 -8.75 20.34
CA MET A 150 1.87 -7.42 20.52
C MET A 150 1.03 -6.49 21.39
N GLY A 151 -0.07 -6.97 21.95
CA GLY A 151 -0.91 -6.22 22.89
C GLY A 151 -2.02 -5.40 22.25
N ALA A 152 -2.21 -5.46 20.93
CA ALA A 152 -3.32 -4.77 20.27
C ALA A 152 -4.66 -5.49 20.53
N GLU A 153 -5.71 -4.70 20.72
CA GLU A 153 -7.09 -5.19 20.72
C GLU A 153 -7.57 -5.34 19.27
N VAL A 154 -8.08 -6.52 18.91
CA VAL A 154 -8.70 -6.76 17.61
C VAL A 154 -10.20 -6.80 17.79
N THR A 155 -10.87 -5.78 17.26
CA THR A 155 -12.32 -5.59 17.32
C THR A 155 -12.99 -6.16 16.07
N GLU A 156 -13.88 -7.13 16.28
CA GLU A 156 -14.58 -7.82 15.21
C GLU A 156 -15.72 -6.96 14.66
N VAL A 157 -15.73 -6.76 13.34
CA VAL A 157 -16.80 -6.06 12.62
C VAL A 157 -17.67 -7.09 11.92
N THR A 158 -18.96 -7.13 12.29
CA THR A 158 -19.92 -8.15 11.82
C THR A 158 -21.02 -7.58 10.91
N ARG A 159 -21.04 -6.27 10.67
CA ARG A 159 -22.03 -5.59 9.85
C ARG A 159 -21.72 -5.73 8.36
N GLY A 160 -22.73 -5.59 7.52
CA GLY A 160 -22.59 -5.63 6.06
C GLY A 160 -21.98 -6.93 5.54
N SER A 161 -20.99 -6.81 4.66
CA SER A 161 -20.20 -7.93 4.16
C SER A 161 -19.19 -8.46 5.18
N ALA A 162 -19.01 -7.76 6.31
CA ALA A 162 -18.04 -8.05 7.36
C ALA A 162 -16.59 -8.14 6.81
N GLY A 163 -16.26 -7.27 5.86
CA GLY A 163 -14.95 -7.13 5.22
C GLY A 163 -14.28 -5.80 5.54
N LEU A 164 -13.29 -5.43 4.71
CA LEU A 164 -12.44 -4.24 4.91
C LEU A 164 -13.24 -2.93 4.89
N ALA A 165 -14.24 -2.78 4.00
CA ALA A 165 -15.01 -1.55 3.90
C ALA A 165 -15.74 -1.23 5.22
N GLU A 166 -16.38 -2.23 5.83
CA GLU A 166 -17.06 -2.08 7.12
C GLU A 166 -16.08 -1.87 8.28
N ALA A 167 -14.87 -2.39 8.18
CA ALA A 167 -13.82 -2.13 9.17
C ALA A 167 -13.34 -0.66 9.09
N VAL A 168 -13.19 -0.09 7.89
CA VAL A 168 -12.90 1.34 7.68
C VAL A 168 -13.99 2.21 8.29
N ASP A 169 -15.26 1.90 8.01
CA ASP A 169 -16.40 2.66 8.56
C ASP A 169 -16.40 2.61 10.09
N ALA A 170 -16.11 1.46 10.70
CA ALA A 170 -16.04 1.31 12.14
C ALA A 170 -14.89 2.12 12.76
N ALA A 171 -13.73 2.13 12.12
CA ALA A 171 -12.58 2.93 12.56
C ALA A 171 -12.86 4.44 12.45
N LEU A 172 -13.50 4.89 11.36
CA LEU A 172 -13.89 6.28 11.17
C LEU A 172 -14.95 6.74 12.19
N GLU A 173 -15.91 5.87 12.53
CA GLU A 173 -16.91 6.15 13.57
C GLU A 173 -16.26 6.32 14.96
N ASP A 174 -15.32 5.46 15.31
CA ASP A 174 -14.57 5.57 16.57
C ASP A 174 -13.66 6.82 16.57
N PHE A 175 -12.96 7.09 15.48
CA PHE A 175 -12.16 8.30 15.33
C PHE A 175 -13.03 9.57 15.51
N ALA A 176 -14.21 9.62 14.90
CA ALA A 176 -15.11 10.75 15.02
C ALA A 176 -15.66 10.94 16.44
N ALA A 177 -15.77 9.86 17.22
CA ALA A 177 -16.27 9.91 18.60
C ALA A 177 -15.22 10.39 19.61
N ASP A 178 -13.92 10.20 19.33
CA ASP A 178 -12.83 10.46 20.28
C ASP A 178 -11.54 10.93 19.58
N PHE A 179 -11.65 11.87 18.67
CA PHE A 179 -10.51 12.37 17.90
C PHE A 179 -9.46 13.14 18.74
N GLU A 180 -9.84 13.66 19.91
CA GLU A 180 -8.93 14.41 20.77
C GLU A 180 -7.77 13.52 21.25
N ASP A 181 -8.08 12.31 21.71
CA ASP A 181 -7.10 11.39 22.29
C ASP A 181 -6.66 10.28 21.30
N THR A 182 -7.33 10.17 20.16
CA THR A 182 -7.15 9.08 19.18
C THR A 182 -6.46 9.55 17.91
N HIS A 183 -5.52 8.75 17.40
CA HIS A 183 -5.03 8.87 16.03
C HIS A 183 -5.52 7.69 15.18
N TYR A 184 -6.21 8.01 14.07
CA TYR A 184 -6.57 7.01 13.06
C TYR A 184 -5.40 6.81 12.10
N LEU A 185 -4.75 5.67 12.21
CA LEU A 185 -3.56 5.31 11.45
C LEU A 185 -3.98 4.61 10.15
N VAL A 186 -4.01 5.37 9.05
CA VAL A 186 -4.47 4.88 7.74
C VAL A 186 -3.42 4.01 7.06
N GLY A 187 -3.86 2.88 6.50
CA GLY A 187 -2.99 1.84 5.95
C GLY A 187 -2.54 2.03 4.51
N SER A 188 -3.12 2.98 3.77
CA SER A 188 -2.77 3.23 2.37
C SER A 188 -2.88 4.71 1.99
N ALA A 189 -2.48 5.07 0.75
CA ALA A 189 -2.52 6.44 0.24
C ALA A 189 -3.95 6.84 -0.19
N VAL A 190 -4.93 6.61 0.68
CA VAL A 190 -6.38 6.79 0.47
C VAL A 190 -6.99 7.60 1.61
N GLY A 191 -8.26 7.96 1.46
CA GLY A 191 -8.98 8.72 2.48
C GLY A 191 -8.88 10.23 2.30
N PRO A 192 -9.49 11.02 3.23
CA PRO A 192 -9.48 12.47 3.15
C PRO A 192 -8.07 13.04 3.36
N ASP A 193 -7.82 14.24 2.82
CA ASP A 193 -6.61 14.99 3.19
C ASP A 193 -6.54 15.16 4.73
N PRO A 194 -5.34 14.95 5.37
CA PRO A 194 -4.01 14.84 4.76
C PRO A 194 -3.52 13.41 4.48
N PHE A 195 -4.32 12.36 4.70
CA PHE A 195 -3.83 10.97 4.66
C PHE A 195 -3.10 10.59 3.37
N PRO A 196 -3.58 10.88 2.14
CA PRO A 196 -2.87 10.47 0.93
C PRO A 196 -1.45 11.03 0.85
N ARG A 197 -1.28 12.35 1.10
CA ARG A 197 0.04 13.00 1.05
C ARG A 197 0.95 12.61 2.21
N MET A 198 0.38 12.35 3.38
CA MET A 198 1.11 11.87 4.56
C MET A 198 1.66 10.47 4.33
N VAL A 199 0.82 9.55 3.83
CA VAL A 199 1.25 8.18 3.49
C VAL A 199 2.30 8.20 2.38
N ARG A 200 2.12 9.02 1.33
CA ARG A 200 3.14 9.19 0.29
C ARG A 200 4.49 9.60 0.89
N GLU A 201 4.51 10.61 1.76
CA GLU A 201 5.75 11.11 2.35
C GLU A 201 6.47 10.01 3.16
N PHE A 202 5.76 9.33 4.04
CA PHE A 202 6.36 8.27 4.86
C PHE A 202 6.77 7.04 4.04
N GLN A 203 6.13 6.78 2.90
CA GLN A 203 6.53 5.70 1.98
C GLN A 203 7.62 6.12 1.00
N SER A 204 7.87 7.40 0.80
CA SER A 204 8.83 7.89 -0.21
C SER A 204 10.27 7.47 0.06
N VAL A 205 10.59 7.01 1.27
CA VAL A 205 11.87 6.37 1.61
C VAL A 205 12.19 5.19 0.68
N ILE A 206 11.17 4.45 0.21
CA ILE A 206 11.31 3.35 -0.75
C ILE A 206 12.00 3.84 -2.02
N GLY A 207 11.43 4.89 -2.62
CA GLY A 207 11.93 5.43 -3.88
C GLY A 207 13.25 6.19 -3.72
N ARG A 208 13.44 6.94 -2.64
CA ARG A 208 14.70 7.65 -2.36
C ARG A 208 15.88 6.67 -2.31
N GLU A 209 15.77 5.61 -1.52
CA GLU A 209 16.79 4.56 -1.45
C GLU A 209 16.96 3.82 -2.78
N ALA A 210 15.85 3.43 -3.41
CA ALA A 210 15.90 2.68 -4.66
C ALA A 210 16.60 3.47 -5.77
N ARG A 211 16.37 4.79 -5.85
CA ARG A 211 16.99 5.67 -6.84
C ARG A 211 18.53 5.74 -6.69
N GLU A 212 19.03 5.84 -5.47
CA GLU A 212 20.45 5.83 -5.19
C GLU A 212 21.06 4.45 -5.50
N GLN A 213 20.42 3.39 -5.02
CA GLN A 213 20.89 2.01 -5.17
C GLN A 213 20.93 1.54 -6.63
N ILE A 214 19.92 1.88 -7.44
CA ILE A 214 19.91 1.49 -8.85
C ILE A 214 21.01 2.19 -9.64
N GLN A 215 21.28 3.47 -9.34
CA GLN A 215 22.39 4.20 -9.94
C GLN A 215 23.74 3.62 -9.56
N GLU A 216 23.92 3.14 -8.33
CA GLU A 216 25.15 2.46 -7.90
C GLU A 216 25.34 1.10 -8.58
N LEU A 217 24.27 0.32 -8.76
CA LEU A 217 24.31 -1.02 -9.32
C LEU A 217 24.38 -1.04 -10.85
N TYR A 218 23.61 -0.19 -11.50
CA TYR A 218 23.44 -0.18 -12.97
C TYR A 218 24.17 1.00 -13.64
N GLY A 219 24.37 2.11 -12.92
CA GLY A 219 25.04 3.32 -13.40
C GLY A 219 24.13 4.38 -13.98
N GLU A 220 22.83 4.08 -14.15
CA GLU A 220 21.80 4.97 -14.64
C GLU A 220 20.45 4.66 -13.99
N LEU A 221 19.43 5.51 -14.24
CA LEU A 221 18.07 5.26 -13.76
C LEU A 221 17.40 4.14 -14.57
N PRO A 222 16.40 3.46 -14.02
CA PRO A 222 15.65 2.44 -14.76
C PRO A 222 14.79 3.10 -15.84
N ASP A 223 14.45 2.35 -16.90
CA ASP A 223 13.48 2.82 -17.90
C ASP A 223 12.08 2.94 -17.28
N ALA A 224 11.75 2.02 -16.37
CA ALA A 224 10.46 2.03 -15.71
C ALA A 224 10.50 1.53 -14.25
N CYS A 225 9.61 2.10 -13.42
CA CYS A 225 9.25 1.62 -12.10
C CYS A 225 7.92 0.86 -12.17
N VAL A 226 7.86 -0.32 -11.55
CA VAL A 226 6.70 -1.20 -11.53
C VAL A 226 6.30 -1.52 -10.09
N ALA A 227 5.03 -1.38 -9.75
CA ALA A 227 4.52 -1.72 -8.42
C ALA A 227 3.07 -2.18 -8.46
N CYS A 228 2.65 -3.02 -7.51
CA CYS A 228 1.24 -3.39 -7.39
C CYS A 228 0.43 -2.24 -6.77
N VAL A 229 -0.84 -2.14 -7.16
CA VAL A 229 -1.73 -1.06 -6.74
C VAL A 229 -3.08 -1.62 -6.31
N GLY A 230 -3.35 -1.52 -4.99
CA GLY A 230 -4.68 -1.49 -4.41
C GLY A 230 -4.98 -0.03 -4.06
N GLY A 231 -4.88 0.38 -2.77
CA GLY A 231 -4.85 1.81 -2.44
C GLY A 231 -3.56 2.53 -2.86
N GLY A 232 -2.51 1.81 -3.26
CA GLY A 232 -1.33 2.33 -3.96
C GLY A 232 -0.20 2.88 -3.08
N SER A 233 -0.17 2.62 -1.77
CA SER A 233 0.85 3.21 -0.88
C SER A 233 2.29 2.81 -1.24
N ASN A 234 2.53 1.55 -1.59
CA ASN A 234 3.86 1.09 -1.99
C ASN A 234 4.30 1.68 -3.33
N ALA A 235 3.37 1.81 -4.27
CA ALA A 235 3.61 2.33 -5.60
C ALA A 235 3.94 3.83 -5.55
N ILE A 236 3.13 4.64 -4.86
CA ILE A 236 3.41 6.08 -4.73
C ILE A 236 4.72 6.33 -3.98
N GLY A 237 5.06 5.49 -3.00
CA GLY A 237 6.32 5.56 -2.29
C GLY A 237 7.54 5.32 -3.21
N LEU A 238 7.42 4.41 -4.19
CA LEU A 238 8.45 4.21 -5.19
C LEU A 238 8.45 5.34 -6.23
N PHE A 239 7.30 5.64 -6.84
CA PHE A 239 7.17 6.55 -7.98
C PHE A 239 7.56 7.98 -7.65
N HIS A 240 7.25 8.45 -6.43
CA HIS A 240 7.44 9.84 -6.03
C HIS A 240 8.90 10.32 -6.17
N ALA A 241 9.87 9.46 -5.91
CA ALA A 241 11.29 9.81 -6.01
C ALA A 241 11.81 9.95 -7.46
N PHE A 242 11.03 9.46 -8.43
CA PHE A 242 11.33 9.52 -9.86
C PHE A 242 10.36 10.45 -10.62
N ALA A 243 9.55 11.25 -9.90
CA ALA A 243 8.49 12.05 -10.51
C ALA A 243 9.00 13.05 -11.56
N ASP A 244 10.20 13.62 -11.33
CA ASP A 244 10.84 14.60 -12.19
C ASP A 244 11.81 13.98 -13.23
N ASP A 245 12.00 12.64 -13.19
CA ASP A 245 12.88 11.92 -14.10
C ASP A 245 12.09 11.37 -15.33
N ASP A 246 12.80 11.07 -16.42
CA ASP A 246 12.26 10.40 -17.61
C ASP A 246 12.20 8.87 -17.36
N VAL A 247 11.41 8.48 -16.34
CA VAL A 247 11.19 7.10 -15.93
C VAL A 247 9.69 6.83 -16.03
N ALA A 248 9.31 5.79 -16.76
CA ALA A 248 7.90 5.38 -16.89
C ALA A 248 7.38 4.77 -15.57
N PHE A 249 6.09 4.93 -15.29
CA PHE A 249 5.45 4.33 -14.11
C PHE A 249 4.34 3.37 -14.51
N TYR A 250 4.41 2.16 -14.00
CA TYR A 250 3.45 1.10 -14.27
C TYR A 250 2.86 0.53 -12.97
N GLY A 251 1.54 0.65 -12.83
CA GLY A 251 0.77 0.09 -11.73
C GLY A 251 0.11 -1.22 -12.11
N ALA A 252 0.36 -2.29 -11.36
CA ALA A 252 -0.32 -3.56 -11.50
C ALA A 252 -1.55 -3.60 -10.58
N GLU A 253 -2.74 -3.44 -11.14
CA GLU A 253 -4.00 -3.56 -10.42
C GLU A 253 -4.51 -5.01 -10.41
N PRO A 254 -5.25 -5.44 -9.36
CA PRO A 254 -5.79 -6.78 -9.27
C PRO A 254 -6.96 -6.98 -10.26
N GLY A 255 -6.68 -7.63 -11.37
CA GLY A 255 -7.64 -7.95 -12.42
C GLY A 255 -8.57 -9.13 -12.09
N GLY A 256 -8.36 -9.80 -10.95
CA GLY A 256 -9.22 -10.88 -10.47
C GLY A 256 -9.39 -11.99 -11.50
N GLU A 257 -10.64 -12.35 -11.80
CA GLU A 257 -10.98 -13.33 -12.85
C GLU A 257 -10.89 -12.76 -14.28
N GLY A 258 -10.39 -11.54 -14.42
CA GLY A 258 -10.26 -10.78 -15.67
C GLY A 258 -11.07 -9.49 -15.66
N PRO A 259 -10.58 -8.42 -16.33
CA PRO A 259 -11.25 -7.11 -16.29
C PRO A 259 -12.67 -7.12 -16.87
N ASP A 260 -13.00 -8.08 -17.75
CA ASP A 260 -14.32 -8.24 -18.34
C ASP A 260 -15.26 -9.17 -17.55
N SER A 261 -14.80 -9.73 -16.43
CA SER A 261 -15.55 -10.71 -15.63
C SER A 261 -16.56 -10.10 -14.66
N ASN A 262 -16.53 -8.79 -14.44
CA ASN A 262 -17.20 -8.08 -13.34
C ASN A 262 -16.78 -8.59 -11.94
N ARG A 263 -15.56 -9.14 -11.82
CA ARG A 263 -15.01 -9.68 -10.57
C ARG A 263 -13.52 -9.37 -10.48
N HIS A 264 -13.21 -8.13 -10.09
CA HIS A 264 -11.87 -7.58 -10.00
C HIS A 264 -11.82 -6.39 -9.03
N SER A 265 -10.63 -5.86 -8.74
CA SER A 265 -10.40 -4.66 -7.93
C SER A 265 -9.48 -3.68 -8.68
N ALA A 266 -9.78 -3.43 -9.95
CA ALA A 266 -8.98 -2.63 -10.87
C ALA A 266 -9.75 -1.37 -11.32
N PRO A 267 -9.81 -0.30 -10.51
CA PRO A 267 -10.59 0.90 -10.82
C PRO A 267 -10.04 1.71 -11.99
N LEU A 268 -8.74 1.66 -12.30
CA LEU A 268 -8.11 2.42 -13.38
C LEU A 268 -7.97 1.64 -14.69
N SER A 269 -7.87 0.32 -14.63
CA SER A 269 -7.62 -0.54 -15.79
C SER A 269 -8.68 -1.60 -16.06
N GLY A 270 -9.74 -1.67 -15.23
CA GLY A 270 -10.89 -2.54 -15.46
C GLY A 270 -11.78 -2.05 -16.60
N SER A 271 -12.70 -2.91 -17.02
CA SER A 271 -13.70 -2.55 -18.02
C SER A 271 -14.59 -1.39 -17.52
N GLY A 272 -14.73 -0.34 -18.33
CA GLY A 272 -15.53 0.86 -17.97
C GLY A 272 -14.75 2.01 -17.34
N SER A 273 -13.53 1.80 -16.85
CA SER A 273 -12.71 2.82 -16.17
C SER A 273 -12.47 4.10 -16.99
N ALA A 274 -12.42 4.00 -18.32
CA ALA A 274 -12.16 5.13 -19.22
C ALA A 274 -13.34 6.13 -19.37
N GLU A 275 -14.53 5.81 -18.87
CA GLU A 275 -15.75 6.62 -19.00
C GLU A 275 -16.36 7.00 -17.62
N SER A 276 -15.75 6.54 -16.49
CA SER A 276 -16.25 6.85 -15.14
C SER A 276 -15.89 8.28 -14.73
N GLU A 277 -16.82 8.97 -14.06
CA GLU A 277 -16.52 10.24 -13.39
C GLU A 277 -16.00 9.95 -11.96
N PRO A 278 -14.99 10.71 -11.49
CA PRO A 278 -14.48 10.56 -10.13
C PRO A 278 -15.59 10.59 -9.06
N GLN A 279 -15.58 9.65 -8.15
CA GLN A 279 -16.59 9.49 -7.12
C GLN A 279 -16.10 9.93 -5.75
N GLN A 280 -17.01 10.37 -4.88
CA GLN A 280 -16.70 10.55 -3.47
C GLN A 280 -16.73 9.20 -2.76
N PHE A 281 -15.60 8.77 -2.25
CA PHE A 281 -15.46 7.50 -1.55
C PHE A 281 -14.56 7.65 -0.31
N GLN A 282 -15.04 7.23 0.84
CA GLN A 282 -14.32 7.25 2.12
C GLN A 282 -13.58 8.57 2.41
N GLY A 283 -14.24 9.71 2.15
CA GLY A 283 -13.74 11.05 2.46
C GLY A 283 -12.81 11.68 1.41
N MET A 284 -12.56 11.02 0.31
CA MET A 284 -11.80 11.53 -0.84
C MET A 284 -12.64 11.49 -2.12
N ARG A 285 -12.18 12.17 -3.18
CA ARG A 285 -12.67 12.00 -4.54
C ARG A 285 -11.64 11.19 -5.34
N THR A 286 -12.07 10.06 -5.92
CA THR A 286 -11.16 9.13 -6.62
C THR A 286 -11.93 8.24 -7.60
N GLU A 287 -11.20 7.40 -8.33
CA GLU A 287 -11.76 6.32 -9.15
C GLU A 287 -12.12 5.12 -8.28
N VAL A 288 -13.27 4.50 -8.60
CA VAL A 288 -13.85 3.34 -7.91
C VAL A 288 -14.31 2.34 -8.98
N ILE A 289 -14.23 1.05 -8.70
CA ILE A 289 -14.76 0.02 -9.60
C ILE A 289 -16.25 0.26 -9.90
N ASP A 290 -16.68 -0.12 -11.09
CA ASP A 290 -18.05 0.10 -11.56
C ASP A 290 -19.10 -0.53 -10.65
N GLU A 291 -20.28 0.11 -10.60
CA GLU A 291 -21.44 -0.44 -9.88
C GLU A 291 -21.83 -1.83 -10.43
N GLY A 292 -21.88 -2.81 -9.55
CA GLY A 292 -22.19 -4.20 -9.89
C GLY A 292 -20.95 -5.07 -10.12
N THR A 293 -19.73 -4.50 -10.07
CA THR A 293 -18.49 -5.27 -10.02
C THR A 293 -18.29 -5.80 -8.60
N GLU A 294 -18.04 -7.10 -8.49
CA GLU A 294 -17.63 -7.74 -7.23
C GLU A 294 -16.16 -7.42 -6.97
N ASN A 295 -15.89 -6.72 -5.87
CA ASN A 295 -14.53 -6.47 -5.41
C ASN A 295 -13.84 -7.79 -5.08
N HIS A 296 -12.78 -8.14 -5.82
CA HIS A 296 -12.11 -9.43 -5.71
C HIS A 296 -10.65 -9.40 -6.16
N SER A 297 -9.82 -10.09 -5.40
CA SER A 297 -8.44 -10.44 -5.74
C SER A 297 -8.02 -11.69 -4.98
N VAL A 298 -7.16 -12.52 -5.58
CA VAL A 298 -6.45 -13.60 -4.86
C VAL A 298 -5.58 -13.02 -3.74
N SER A 299 -5.17 -11.77 -3.87
CA SER A 299 -4.38 -11.02 -2.90
C SER A 299 -5.27 -10.15 -2.01
N ALA A 300 -5.44 -10.54 -0.76
CA ALA A 300 -6.26 -9.80 0.19
C ALA A 300 -5.78 -8.35 0.44
N GLY A 301 -4.50 -8.05 0.26
CA GLY A 301 -3.96 -6.71 0.43
C GLY A 301 -4.23 -5.75 -0.73
N LEU A 302 -4.70 -6.27 -1.88
CA LEU A 302 -5.14 -5.49 -3.04
C LEU A 302 -6.67 -5.46 -3.19
N ASP A 303 -7.39 -6.19 -2.37
CA ASP A 303 -8.86 -6.30 -2.42
C ASP A 303 -9.52 -5.02 -1.88
N TYR A 304 -9.45 -3.96 -2.67
CA TYR A 304 -9.96 -2.63 -2.34
C TYR A 304 -10.63 -2.00 -3.57
N PRO A 305 -11.87 -1.50 -3.46
CA PRO A 305 -12.66 -1.11 -4.61
C PRO A 305 -12.29 0.26 -5.22
N ALA A 306 -11.35 0.98 -4.62
CA ALA A 306 -10.93 2.30 -5.05
C ALA A 306 -9.40 2.41 -5.13
N VAL A 307 -8.90 3.51 -5.65
CA VAL A 307 -7.47 3.79 -5.74
C VAL A 307 -7.11 5.09 -5.01
N GLY A 308 -5.84 5.27 -4.65
CA GLY A 308 -5.35 6.53 -4.13
C GLY A 308 -5.57 7.69 -5.12
N PRO A 309 -6.01 8.87 -4.64
CA PRO A 309 -6.37 9.98 -5.53
C PRO A 309 -5.18 10.50 -6.34
N GLU A 310 -3.96 10.36 -5.86
CA GLU A 310 -2.75 10.73 -6.61
C GLU A 310 -2.50 9.77 -7.77
N HIS A 311 -2.80 8.47 -7.62
CA HIS A 311 -2.75 7.50 -8.71
C HIS A 311 -3.80 7.80 -9.79
N ALA A 312 -5.02 8.14 -9.39
CA ALA A 312 -6.06 8.56 -10.33
C ALA A 312 -5.63 9.79 -11.13
N ALA A 313 -5.05 10.79 -10.47
CA ALA A 313 -4.50 11.97 -11.14
C ALA A 313 -3.32 11.64 -12.07
N MET A 314 -2.43 10.73 -11.68
CA MET A 314 -1.33 10.28 -12.54
C MET A 314 -1.84 9.56 -13.78
N ALA A 315 -2.88 8.74 -13.68
CA ALA A 315 -3.53 8.08 -14.80
C ALA A 315 -4.15 9.10 -15.77
N GLU A 316 -4.93 10.05 -15.26
CA GLU A 316 -5.57 11.10 -16.07
C GLU A 316 -4.53 11.95 -16.81
N LEU A 317 -3.41 12.28 -16.17
CA LEU A 317 -2.32 13.06 -16.74
C LEU A 317 -1.43 12.24 -17.71
N GLY A 318 -1.63 10.93 -17.82
CA GLY A 318 -0.75 10.04 -18.59
C GLY A 318 0.68 9.94 -18.00
N ARG A 319 0.86 10.22 -16.70
CA ARG A 319 2.16 10.10 -16.03
C ARG A 319 2.43 8.67 -15.57
N ALA A 320 1.39 7.90 -15.32
CA ALA A 320 1.47 6.48 -15.00
C ALA A 320 0.42 5.70 -15.78
N GLU A 321 0.77 4.48 -16.15
CA GLU A 321 -0.13 3.52 -16.78
C GLU A 321 -0.50 2.40 -15.80
N TYR A 322 -1.76 1.95 -15.84
CA TYR A 322 -2.26 0.92 -14.95
C TYR A 322 -2.77 -0.26 -15.76
N HIS A 323 -2.45 -1.47 -15.30
CA HIS A 323 -2.77 -2.71 -16.00
C HIS A 323 -3.43 -3.71 -15.05
N ALA A 324 -4.57 -4.23 -15.46
CA ALA A 324 -5.22 -5.33 -14.76
C ALA A 324 -4.41 -6.62 -14.94
N ILE A 325 -3.98 -7.21 -13.83
CA ILE A 325 -3.29 -8.48 -13.76
C ILE A 325 -4.23 -9.50 -13.11
N THR A 326 -4.51 -10.58 -13.81
CA THR A 326 -5.41 -11.62 -13.33
C THR A 326 -4.81 -12.43 -12.19
N ASP A 327 -5.68 -13.08 -11.41
CA ASP A 327 -5.26 -13.99 -10.33
C ASP A 327 -4.32 -15.09 -10.84
N ASP A 328 -4.61 -15.67 -12.01
CA ASP A 328 -3.78 -16.72 -12.62
C ASP A 328 -2.37 -16.20 -12.97
N GLU A 329 -2.25 -14.99 -13.53
CA GLU A 329 -0.95 -14.38 -13.85
C GLU A 329 -0.16 -14.06 -12.59
N ALA A 330 -0.81 -13.55 -11.55
CA ALA A 330 -0.18 -13.28 -10.27
C ALA A 330 0.33 -14.56 -9.60
N LEU A 331 -0.44 -15.65 -9.66
CA LEU A 331 -0.04 -16.97 -9.15
C LEU A 331 1.13 -17.58 -9.95
N GLU A 332 1.11 -17.45 -11.29
CA GLU A 332 2.23 -17.88 -12.12
C GLU A 332 3.51 -17.12 -11.74
N ALA A 333 3.44 -15.79 -11.61
CA ALA A 333 4.57 -14.95 -11.23
C ALA A 333 5.08 -15.22 -9.81
N PHE A 334 4.18 -15.48 -8.85
CA PHE A 334 4.53 -15.92 -7.50
C PHE A 334 5.43 -17.16 -7.53
N ARG A 335 5.02 -18.17 -8.29
CA ARG A 335 5.76 -19.42 -8.46
C ARG A 335 7.06 -19.20 -9.22
N GLU A 336 7.01 -18.43 -10.30
CA GLU A 336 8.17 -18.17 -11.16
C GLU A 336 9.31 -17.49 -10.40
N LEU A 337 9.02 -16.48 -9.57
CA LEU A 337 10.01 -15.80 -8.74
C LEU A 337 10.59 -16.75 -7.68
N ALA A 338 9.75 -17.57 -7.05
CA ALA A 338 10.21 -18.55 -6.08
C ALA A 338 11.14 -19.60 -6.69
N GLU A 339 10.82 -20.09 -7.89
CA GLU A 339 11.62 -21.10 -8.60
C GLU A 339 12.90 -20.54 -9.25
N SER A 340 12.90 -19.27 -9.65
CA SER A 340 14.03 -18.66 -10.34
C SER A 340 15.06 -18.05 -9.38
N GLU A 341 14.60 -17.30 -8.39
CA GLU A 341 15.46 -16.52 -7.50
C GLU A 341 15.48 -17.04 -6.05
N GLY A 342 14.63 -18.01 -5.71
CA GLY A 342 14.49 -18.50 -4.34
C GLY A 342 13.82 -17.47 -3.41
N ILE A 343 13.05 -16.54 -3.97
CA ILE A 343 12.32 -15.49 -3.25
C ILE A 343 10.84 -15.82 -3.30
N ILE A 344 10.22 -15.99 -2.14
CA ILE A 344 8.76 -16.19 -2.04
C ILE A 344 8.12 -14.82 -1.79
N PRO A 345 7.54 -14.17 -2.82
CA PRO A 345 6.89 -12.88 -2.67
C PRO A 345 5.55 -13.03 -1.94
N ALA A 346 4.97 -11.96 -1.45
CA ALA A 346 3.54 -11.95 -1.16
C ALA A 346 2.73 -11.99 -2.46
N LEU A 347 1.44 -12.37 -2.38
CA LEU A 347 0.56 -12.36 -3.56
C LEU A 347 0.38 -10.96 -4.14
N GLU A 348 0.50 -9.91 -3.32
CA GLU A 348 0.43 -8.53 -3.76
C GLU A 348 1.51 -8.18 -4.78
N PRO A 349 2.83 -8.25 -4.47
CA PRO A 349 3.87 -7.90 -5.43
C PRO A 349 3.99 -8.89 -6.59
N SER A 350 3.40 -10.07 -6.50
CA SER A 350 3.34 -11.01 -7.63
C SER A 350 2.61 -10.42 -8.85
N HIS A 351 1.63 -9.52 -8.62
CA HIS A 351 1.01 -8.75 -9.69
C HIS A 351 2.03 -7.83 -10.39
N ALA A 352 2.92 -7.18 -9.64
CA ALA A 352 3.96 -6.34 -10.21
C ALA A 352 5.01 -7.16 -10.99
N ILE A 353 5.37 -8.37 -10.53
CA ILE A 353 6.25 -9.28 -11.26
C ILE A 353 5.60 -9.75 -12.58
N ALA A 354 4.30 -10.10 -12.55
CA ALA A 354 3.58 -10.46 -13.76
C ALA A 354 3.51 -9.29 -14.76
N LEU A 355 3.32 -8.06 -14.29
CA LEU A 355 3.36 -6.88 -15.14
C LEU A 355 4.77 -6.64 -15.71
N ALA A 356 5.82 -6.78 -14.92
CA ALA A 356 7.21 -6.65 -15.39
C ALA A 356 7.51 -7.64 -16.53
N LYS A 357 6.99 -8.87 -16.46
CA LYS A 357 7.10 -9.84 -17.56
C LYS A 357 6.46 -9.35 -18.86
N ARG A 358 5.29 -8.67 -18.78
CA ARG A 358 4.62 -8.09 -19.95
C ARG A 358 5.41 -6.91 -20.55
N LEU A 359 6.08 -6.13 -19.71
CA LEU A 359 6.79 -4.90 -20.09
C LEU A 359 8.23 -5.15 -20.57
N ALA A 360 8.76 -6.36 -20.39
CA ALA A 360 10.14 -6.69 -20.70
C ALA A 360 10.51 -6.61 -22.21
N ASP A 361 9.50 -6.66 -23.11
CA ASP A 361 9.73 -6.45 -24.54
C ASP A 361 9.79 -4.93 -24.91
N GLU A 362 9.42 -4.04 -23.98
CA GLU A 362 9.30 -2.60 -24.21
C GLU A 362 10.39 -1.78 -23.49
N HIS A 363 11.00 -2.35 -22.44
CA HIS A 363 11.97 -1.69 -21.58
C HIS A 363 13.17 -2.58 -21.31
N ASP A 364 14.37 -1.99 -21.39
CA ASP A 364 15.62 -2.70 -21.12
C ASP A 364 15.85 -2.92 -19.61
N THR A 365 15.36 -1.99 -18.77
CA THR A 365 15.59 -2.01 -17.30
C THR A 365 14.32 -1.69 -16.53
N LEU A 366 13.90 -2.63 -15.68
CA LEU A 366 12.71 -2.52 -14.83
C LEU A 366 13.08 -2.58 -13.35
N LEU A 367 12.63 -1.58 -12.58
CA LEU A 367 12.73 -1.56 -11.11
C LEU A 367 11.38 -1.92 -10.51
N VAL A 368 11.28 -3.09 -9.90
CA VAL A 368 10.03 -3.63 -9.35
C VAL A 368 10.03 -3.54 -7.83
N ASN A 369 8.96 -3.00 -7.25
CA ASN A 369 8.80 -2.96 -5.80
C ASN A 369 8.27 -4.29 -5.25
N LEU A 370 9.14 -5.07 -4.61
CA LEU A 370 8.77 -6.30 -3.91
C LEU A 370 8.24 -5.95 -2.52
N CYS A 371 7.00 -5.48 -2.46
CA CYS A 371 6.43 -4.75 -1.33
C CYS A 371 6.06 -5.62 -0.12
N GLY A 372 6.13 -6.95 -0.22
CA GLY A 372 5.82 -7.86 0.87
C GLY A 372 6.30 -9.29 0.67
N ARG A 373 6.50 -9.98 1.79
CA ARG A 373 6.98 -11.37 1.87
C ARG A 373 5.83 -12.38 1.93
N GLY A 374 6.00 -13.51 1.26
CA GLY A 374 4.98 -14.54 1.08
C GLY A 374 4.69 -15.45 2.26
N ASP A 375 5.40 -15.32 3.40
CA ASP A 375 5.14 -16.18 4.58
C ASP A 375 3.67 -16.19 5.02
N LYS A 376 2.98 -15.07 4.85
CA LYS A 376 1.55 -14.94 5.18
C LYS A 376 0.64 -15.71 4.23
N ASP A 377 1.10 -15.97 2.99
CA ASP A 377 0.32 -16.52 1.89
C ASP A 377 0.55 -18.01 1.69
N MET A 378 1.43 -18.64 2.50
CA MET A 378 1.82 -20.05 2.32
C MET A 378 0.64 -21.02 2.45
N ALA A 379 -0.35 -20.73 3.28
CA ALA A 379 -1.56 -21.56 3.40
C ALA A 379 -2.39 -21.48 2.11
N THR A 380 -2.62 -20.29 1.59
CA THR A 380 -3.32 -20.05 0.32
C THR A 380 -2.54 -20.65 -0.85
N ALA A 381 -1.23 -20.46 -0.89
CA ALA A 381 -0.38 -21.03 -1.92
C ALA A 381 -0.40 -22.58 -1.89
N ALA A 382 -0.43 -23.20 -0.71
CA ALA A 382 -0.51 -24.65 -0.58
C ALA A 382 -1.84 -25.24 -1.09
N GLU A 383 -2.93 -24.48 -0.99
CA GLU A 383 -4.24 -24.87 -1.53
C GLU A 383 -4.32 -24.69 -3.05
N LEU A 384 -3.64 -23.66 -3.60
CA LEU A 384 -3.70 -23.32 -5.02
C LEU A 384 -2.66 -24.07 -5.87
N PHE A 385 -1.50 -24.37 -5.27
CA PHE A 385 -0.44 -25.15 -5.95
C PHE A 385 -0.45 -26.59 -5.46
N ASP A 386 -0.79 -27.54 -6.34
CA ASP A 386 -0.74 -29.00 -6.04
C ASP A 386 0.74 -29.47 -5.97
N LEU A 387 1.43 -29.10 -4.90
CA LEU A 387 2.84 -29.44 -4.65
C LEU A 387 3.02 -30.57 -3.61
N THR A 388 1.95 -31.23 -3.18
CA THR A 388 1.96 -32.32 -2.17
C THR A 388 1.97 -33.70 -2.79
#